data_bcd1c2666f3cffd52a1b04727ec7783a
#
_entry.id   bcd1c2666f3cffd52a1b04727ec7783a
#
_cell.length_a   1.000
_cell.length_b   1.000
_cell.length_c   1.000
_cell.angle_alpha   90.00
_cell.angle_beta   90.00
_cell.angle_gamma   90.00
#
_symmetry.space_group_name_H-M   'P 1'
#
loop_
_entity.id
_entity.type
_entity.pdbx_description
1 polymer ?
#
loop_
_entity_poly.entity_id
_entity_poly.type
_entity_poly.pdbx_seq_one_letter_code
_entity_poly.pdbx_strand_id
1 'polypeptide(L)'
;MIIFIGDYKMSKRAEQTGSNKKWWIPFLLPAALLLFFEGMFLVYGPGVYNDSEQYLQMHIHREPLYPLFLWVLRLCTPEHDLILMGLLQNLFMAASVWLLTRSVARKFALPFWGQVLLVLMQVFPHLLIKYFSAMSIFITNSVMSEALAFPLFTLWTMNILELLWEGKRRNAVGTLVLSILLSLTRGQMMVTILIFFLVELYRIIFVFQKKKLLISVLGLVLLVAAAFGIRTLTMRCYNLAVHGRFINNTYGNVNLVTDMIYASDREDGENIKDEQTRAFFYEIFDKAWEIEGNYQFAGKSLNGRAEHIEQKHDDVKFYCIEDTFYQYYDQNVTTDYITQNLLADEQSLAIMKGIFPKCFKNWLLTYCGIVYYGLIRSIAVVHPLINVVAVLIYASAVGFTIWLWKRTPRSPAIPMMCLSLLFIVGNTAAVALTIMCLSRYMIYGFSLFYLSYLMVAAELLRTYRCDKMNNSSAMQK
;
A
#
# COMPACT_ATOMS: atom_id res chain seq x y z
N MET A 1 8.74 3.80 -30.83
CA MET A 1 8.19 4.31 -29.55
C MET A 1 9.14 5.38 -29.01
N ILE A 2 9.33 6.43 -29.79
CA ILE A 2 10.21 7.58 -29.52
C ILE A 2 9.34 8.79 -29.82
N ILE A 3 9.25 9.73 -28.91
CA ILE A 3 8.70 11.09 -28.95
C ILE A 3 7.68 11.29 -27.81
N PHE A 4 8.19 11.68 -26.67
CA PHE A 4 7.37 12.27 -25.61
C PHE A 4 8.15 13.35 -24.86
N ILE A 5 8.49 14.46 -25.51
CA ILE A 5 8.59 15.80 -24.89
C ILE A 5 8.67 16.78 -26.09
N GLY A 6 7.54 17.37 -26.38
CA GLY A 6 7.44 18.53 -27.25
C GLY A 6 6.32 19.40 -26.71
N ASP A 7 6.67 20.56 -26.24
CA ASP A 7 5.86 21.73 -25.92
C ASP A 7 4.35 21.59 -26.02
N TYR A 8 3.72 21.28 -24.90
CA TYR A 8 2.31 21.58 -24.68
C TYR A 8 2.23 23.11 -24.37
N LYS A 9 2.19 23.93 -25.42
CA LYS A 9 1.82 25.34 -25.31
C LYS A 9 0.40 25.39 -24.77
N MET A 10 0.25 25.63 -23.47
CA MET A 10 -1.03 26.00 -22.88
C MET A 10 -1.53 27.27 -23.58
N SER A 11 -2.65 27.14 -24.29
CA SER A 11 -3.39 28.26 -24.83
C SER A 11 -3.71 29.24 -23.71
N LYS A 12 -3.09 30.40 -23.74
CA LYS A 12 -3.48 31.59 -22.94
C LYS A 12 -4.82 32.13 -23.50
N ARG A 13 -5.91 31.42 -23.23
CA ARG A 13 -7.28 31.87 -23.56
C ARG A 13 -8.23 31.58 -22.40
N ALA A 14 -8.00 32.27 -21.28
CA ALA A 14 -8.98 32.38 -20.19
C ALA A 14 -8.68 33.55 -19.27
N GLU A 15 -8.25 34.71 -19.83
CA GLU A 15 -8.22 35.96 -19.09
C GLU A 15 -8.94 37.02 -19.91
N GLN A 16 -10.24 37.02 -19.82
CA GLN A 16 -11.12 38.18 -20.07
C GLN A 16 -12.58 37.75 -20.07
N THR A 17 -13.14 37.51 -18.92
CA THR A 17 -14.54 37.83 -18.64
C THR A 17 -14.59 38.24 -17.17
N GLY A 18 -14.81 39.52 -16.95
CA GLY A 18 -15.11 40.09 -15.64
C GLY A 18 -16.42 39.53 -15.10
N SER A 19 -16.32 38.42 -14.38
CA SER A 19 -17.38 37.84 -13.56
C SER A 19 -16.88 37.92 -12.13
N ASN A 20 -17.73 38.38 -11.23
CA ASN A 20 -17.53 38.31 -9.77
C ASN A 20 -17.13 36.89 -9.39
N LYS A 21 -15.83 36.54 -9.50
CA LYS A 21 -15.31 35.23 -9.07
C LYS A 21 -15.56 35.17 -7.57
N LYS A 22 -16.57 34.43 -7.16
CA LYS A 22 -16.87 34.14 -5.75
C LYS A 22 -15.60 33.61 -5.12
N TRP A 23 -14.87 34.46 -4.42
CA TRP A 23 -13.52 34.24 -3.86
C TRP A 23 -13.48 33.04 -2.87
N TRP A 24 -14.63 32.66 -2.31
CA TRP A 24 -14.80 31.58 -1.34
C TRP A 24 -14.88 30.19 -1.99
N ILE A 25 -15.19 30.07 -3.30
CA ILE A 25 -15.32 28.74 -3.98
C ILE A 25 -14.06 27.87 -3.82
N PRO A 26 -12.82 28.38 -3.93
CA PRO A 26 -11.62 27.57 -3.73
C PRO A 26 -11.48 26.98 -2.32
N PHE A 27 -12.15 27.56 -1.33
CA PHE A 27 -12.08 27.13 0.07
C PHE A 27 -13.17 26.12 0.45
N LEU A 28 -14.22 25.94 -0.37
CA LEU A 28 -15.33 25.04 -0.08
C LEU A 28 -14.89 23.59 0.08
N LEU A 29 -14.10 23.08 -0.86
CA LEU A 29 -13.67 21.67 -0.81
C LEU A 29 -12.71 21.37 0.34
N PRO A 30 -11.65 22.16 0.60
CA PRO A 30 -10.80 21.93 1.78
C PRO A 30 -11.57 22.08 3.10
N ALA A 31 -12.52 23.03 3.20
CA ALA A 31 -13.36 23.16 4.38
C ALA A 31 -14.30 21.95 4.55
N ALA A 32 -14.93 21.50 3.48
CA ALA A 32 -15.78 20.29 3.51
C ALA A 32 -14.99 19.02 3.89
N LEU A 33 -13.76 18.86 3.39
CA LEU A 33 -12.87 17.78 3.76
C LEU A 33 -12.50 17.83 5.23
N LEU A 34 -12.12 19.00 5.73
CA LEU A 34 -11.80 19.19 7.14
C LEU A 34 -13.01 18.87 8.02
N LEU A 35 -14.18 19.42 7.69
CA LEU A 35 -15.42 19.14 8.42
C LEU A 35 -15.79 17.65 8.37
N PHE A 36 -15.56 16.96 7.25
CA PHE A 36 -15.83 15.54 7.14
C PHE A 36 -14.91 14.73 8.05
N PHE A 37 -13.58 14.88 7.92
CA PHE A 37 -12.63 14.07 8.69
C PHE A 37 -12.67 14.38 10.18
N GLU A 38 -12.69 15.66 10.57
CA GLU A 38 -12.81 16.06 11.98
C GLU A 38 -14.20 15.72 12.55
N GLY A 39 -15.26 15.85 11.76
CA GLY A 39 -16.60 15.44 12.14
C GLY A 39 -16.68 13.93 12.43
N MET A 40 -16.05 13.09 11.60
CA MET A 40 -15.96 11.65 11.86
C MET A 40 -15.16 11.35 13.14
N PHE A 41 -14.13 12.16 13.43
CA PHE A 41 -13.38 12.04 14.68
C PHE A 41 -14.21 12.46 15.90
N LEU A 42 -14.96 13.55 15.82
CA LEU A 42 -15.83 13.99 16.91
C LEU A 42 -16.96 12.98 17.20
N VAL A 43 -17.44 12.28 16.18
CA VAL A 43 -18.52 11.28 16.33
C VAL A 43 -18.01 9.96 16.91
N TYR A 44 -16.86 9.47 16.45
CA TYR A 44 -16.37 8.11 16.78
C TYR A 44 -15.21 8.10 17.79
N GLY A 45 -14.56 9.24 18.02
CA GLY A 45 -13.39 9.35 18.88
C GLY A 45 -12.16 8.59 18.36
N PRO A 46 -11.11 8.48 19.20
CA PRO A 46 -9.92 7.68 18.87
C PRO A 46 -10.24 6.19 18.93
N GLY A 47 -9.86 5.47 17.89
CA GLY A 47 -10.04 4.02 17.79
C GLY A 47 -8.81 3.25 18.29
N VAL A 48 -8.98 2.48 19.37
CA VAL A 48 -7.93 1.59 19.91
C VAL A 48 -8.26 0.15 19.55
N TYR A 49 -7.31 -0.59 19.00
CA TYR A 49 -7.45 -1.95 18.50
C TYR A 49 -6.32 -2.84 19.04
N ASN A 50 -6.37 -4.14 18.81
CA ASN A 50 -5.36 -5.09 19.32
C ASN A 50 -3.91 -4.70 18.99
N ASP A 51 -3.68 -4.15 17.77
CA ASP A 51 -2.35 -3.69 17.36
C ASP A 51 -1.93 -2.36 18.02
N SER A 52 -2.85 -1.60 18.60
CA SER A 52 -2.59 -0.22 19.07
C SER A 52 -1.60 -0.17 20.23
N GLU A 53 -1.70 -1.12 21.15
CA GLU A 53 -0.82 -1.20 22.30
C GLU A 53 0.65 -1.34 21.88
N GLN A 54 0.91 -2.12 20.84
CA GLN A 54 2.28 -2.33 20.32
C GLN A 54 2.89 -1.05 19.76
N TYR A 55 2.09 -0.15 19.19
CA TYR A 55 2.56 1.17 18.77
C TYR A 55 2.78 2.11 19.95
N LEU A 56 1.86 2.09 20.94
CA LEU A 56 1.95 2.92 22.14
C LEU A 56 3.13 2.54 23.03
N GLN A 57 3.46 1.25 23.08
CA GLN A 57 4.59 0.70 23.84
C GLN A 57 5.88 0.64 23.01
N MET A 58 5.86 1.10 21.75
CA MET A 58 7.03 1.13 20.86
C MET A 58 7.67 -0.24 20.65
N HIS A 59 6.87 -1.31 20.48
CA HIS A 59 7.37 -2.69 20.32
C HIS A 59 8.39 -2.82 19.19
N ILE A 60 9.41 -3.67 19.41
CA ILE A 60 10.57 -3.83 18.52
C ILE A 60 10.22 -4.29 17.10
N HIS A 61 9.11 -4.96 16.91
CA HIS A 61 8.64 -5.43 15.59
C HIS A 61 7.82 -4.41 14.81
N ARG A 62 7.65 -3.18 15.35
CA ARG A 62 6.93 -2.11 14.63
C ARG A 62 7.91 -1.15 13.97
N GLU A 63 7.56 -0.67 12.78
CA GLU A 63 8.31 0.37 12.10
C GLU A 63 8.29 1.68 12.90
N PRO A 64 9.40 2.44 12.91
CA PRO A 64 9.67 3.48 13.92
C PRO A 64 8.83 4.75 13.78
N LEU A 65 8.38 5.11 12.55
CA LEU A 65 7.84 6.45 12.31
C LEU A 65 6.53 6.70 13.07
N TYR A 66 5.63 5.71 13.12
CA TYR A 66 4.35 5.86 13.79
C TYR A 66 4.49 5.84 15.33
N PRO A 67 5.22 4.90 15.96
CA PRO A 67 5.52 4.96 17.39
C PRO A 67 6.20 6.28 17.82
N LEU A 68 7.18 6.78 17.04
CA LEU A 68 7.82 8.07 17.31
C LEU A 68 6.83 9.24 17.22
N PHE A 69 5.93 9.23 16.24
CA PHE A 69 4.85 10.22 16.13
C PHE A 69 3.99 10.23 17.40
N LEU A 70 3.52 9.06 17.86
CA LEU A 70 2.74 8.95 19.09
C LEU A 70 3.52 9.40 20.33
N TRP A 71 4.79 9.01 20.42
CA TRP A 71 5.67 9.41 21.52
C TRP A 71 5.84 10.94 21.61
N VAL A 72 6.06 11.63 20.47
CA VAL A 72 6.14 13.10 20.43
C VAL A 72 4.84 13.74 20.90
N LEU A 73 3.68 13.21 20.50
CA LEU A 73 2.37 13.74 20.95
C LEU A 73 2.20 13.58 22.46
N ARG A 74 2.60 12.44 23.01
CA ARG A 74 2.55 12.19 24.44
C ARG A 74 3.45 13.16 25.24
N LEU A 75 4.61 13.55 24.69
CA LEU A 75 5.45 14.58 25.30
C LEU A 75 4.80 15.96 25.30
N CYS A 76 4.00 16.28 24.23
CA CYS A 76 3.33 17.57 24.13
C CYS A 76 2.07 17.65 25.01
N THR A 77 1.29 16.57 25.09
CA THR A 77 -0.02 16.52 25.78
C THR A 77 -0.24 15.14 26.43
N PRO A 78 0.38 14.85 27.59
CA PRO A 78 0.33 13.50 28.19
C PRO A 78 -1.09 12.98 28.47
N GLU A 79 -2.04 13.84 28.84
CA GLU A 79 -3.42 13.48 29.17
C GLU A 79 -4.36 13.42 27.95
N HIS A 80 -3.97 14.02 26.81
CA HIS A 80 -4.82 14.19 25.63
C HIS A 80 -4.11 13.79 24.34
N ASP A 81 -3.07 12.96 24.42
CA ASP A 81 -2.25 12.53 23.28
C ASP A 81 -3.07 11.88 22.17
N LEU A 82 -4.05 11.01 22.51
CA LEU A 82 -4.90 10.34 21.54
C LEU A 82 -5.91 11.31 20.86
N ILE A 83 -6.34 12.36 21.57
CA ILE A 83 -7.20 13.40 20.98
C ILE A 83 -6.38 14.21 19.98
N LEU A 84 -5.20 14.67 20.38
CA LEU A 84 -4.30 15.41 19.50
C LEU A 84 -3.88 14.57 18.29
N MET A 85 -3.60 13.28 18.50
CA MET A 85 -3.31 12.32 17.43
C MET A 85 -4.43 12.31 16.38
N GLY A 86 -5.68 12.10 16.80
CA GLY A 86 -6.82 12.03 15.90
C GLY A 86 -7.02 13.31 15.12
N LEU A 87 -6.97 14.47 15.77
CA LEU A 87 -7.06 15.77 15.11
C LEU A 87 -5.97 15.96 14.05
N LEU A 88 -4.72 15.66 14.39
CA LEU A 88 -3.60 15.83 13.45
C LEU A 88 -3.66 14.84 12.28
N GLN A 89 -4.04 13.59 12.52
CA GLN A 89 -4.20 12.59 11.46
C GLN A 89 -5.30 12.98 10.47
N ASN A 90 -6.44 13.46 10.98
CA ASN A 90 -7.57 13.90 10.16
C ASN A 90 -7.27 15.18 9.39
N LEU A 91 -6.63 16.18 10.02
CA LEU A 91 -6.15 17.37 9.35
C LEU A 91 -5.17 17.02 8.22
N PHE A 92 -4.21 16.12 8.49
CA PHE A 92 -3.21 15.69 7.52
C PHE A 92 -3.85 14.96 6.34
N MET A 93 -4.87 14.11 6.60
CA MET A 93 -5.62 13.43 5.55
C MET A 93 -6.42 14.42 4.70
N ALA A 94 -7.17 15.34 5.32
CA ALA A 94 -7.93 16.38 4.61
C ALA A 94 -7.01 17.21 3.69
N ALA A 95 -5.85 17.65 4.21
CA ALA A 95 -4.86 18.40 3.45
C ALA A 95 -4.29 17.60 2.27
N SER A 96 -3.92 16.33 2.48
CA SER A 96 -3.35 15.48 1.43
C SER A 96 -4.34 15.19 0.30
N VAL A 97 -5.60 14.90 0.64
CA VAL A 97 -6.71 14.72 -0.35
C VAL A 97 -6.91 15.99 -1.17
N TRP A 98 -6.93 17.16 -0.50
CA TRP A 98 -7.06 18.43 -1.19
C TRP A 98 -5.91 18.70 -2.16
N LEU A 99 -4.66 18.47 -1.74
CA LEU A 99 -3.47 18.70 -2.55
C LEU A 99 -3.45 17.80 -3.79
N LEU A 100 -3.76 16.51 -3.65
CA LEU A 100 -3.86 15.57 -4.78
C LEU A 100 -4.99 15.99 -5.72
N THR A 101 -6.18 16.29 -5.20
CA THR A 101 -7.32 16.78 -5.99
C THR A 101 -6.95 18.00 -6.80
N ARG A 102 -6.29 18.99 -6.18
CA ARG A 102 -5.85 20.22 -6.85
C ARG A 102 -4.82 19.94 -7.95
N SER A 103 -3.88 19.03 -7.72
CA SER A 103 -2.86 18.65 -8.70
C SER A 103 -3.49 18.01 -9.94
N VAL A 104 -4.36 16.98 -9.73
CA VAL A 104 -5.08 16.31 -10.81
C VAL A 104 -6.02 17.29 -11.54
N ALA A 105 -6.78 18.08 -10.80
CA ALA A 105 -7.71 19.06 -11.40
C ALA A 105 -7.00 20.09 -12.28
N ARG A 106 -5.82 20.58 -11.87
CA ARG A 106 -5.00 21.47 -12.71
C ARG A 106 -4.50 20.79 -13.97
N LYS A 107 -4.04 19.55 -13.85
CA LYS A 107 -3.50 18.79 -14.98
C LYS A 107 -4.54 18.52 -16.05
N PHE A 108 -5.78 18.21 -15.65
CA PHE A 108 -6.88 17.87 -16.57
C PHE A 108 -7.85 19.04 -16.83
N ALA A 109 -7.58 20.23 -16.28
CA ALA A 109 -8.45 21.42 -16.37
C ALA A 109 -9.91 21.09 -15.97
N LEU A 110 -10.08 20.42 -14.82
CA LEU A 110 -11.40 19.97 -14.37
C LEU A 110 -12.23 21.11 -13.78
N PRO A 111 -13.54 21.17 -14.10
CA PRO A 111 -14.47 22.07 -13.46
C PRO A 111 -14.67 21.71 -11.98
N PHE A 112 -15.33 22.57 -11.22
CA PHE A 112 -15.61 22.38 -9.80
C PHE A 112 -16.24 21.00 -9.50
N TRP A 113 -17.26 20.60 -10.24
CA TRP A 113 -17.92 19.29 -10.08
C TRP A 113 -17.00 18.09 -10.36
N GLY A 114 -16.05 18.25 -11.27
CA GLY A 114 -15.01 17.25 -11.48
C GLY A 114 -14.11 17.11 -10.23
N GLN A 115 -13.79 18.23 -9.57
CA GLN A 115 -13.02 18.20 -8.32
C GLN A 115 -13.82 17.57 -7.17
N VAL A 116 -15.13 17.83 -7.07
CA VAL A 116 -16.02 17.16 -6.11
C VAL A 116 -15.97 15.65 -6.31
N LEU A 117 -16.07 15.17 -7.55
CA LEU A 117 -16.01 13.73 -7.85
C LEU A 117 -14.66 13.13 -7.46
N LEU A 118 -13.54 13.82 -7.71
CA LEU A 118 -12.21 13.37 -7.26
C LEU A 118 -12.13 13.26 -5.73
N VAL A 119 -12.69 14.21 -5.00
CA VAL A 119 -12.76 14.19 -3.53
C VAL A 119 -13.57 12.99 -3.06
N LEU A 120 -14.77 12.76 -3.64
CA LEU A 120 -15.61 11.63 -3.27
C LEU A 120 -14.89 10.29 -3.47
N MET A 121 -14.14 10.11 -4.57
CA MET A 121 -13.37 8.90 -4.81
C MET A 121 -12.24 8.67 -3.79
N GLN A 122 -11.74 9.73 -3.16
CA GLN A 122 -10.69 9.63 -2.14
C GLN A 122 -11.27 9.46 -0.72
N VAL A 123 -12.46 9.98 -0.47
CA VAL A 123 -13.17 9.82 0.81
C VAL A 123 -13.84 8.45 0.92
N PHE A 124 -14.37 7.94 -0.19
CA PHE A 124 -15.16 6.70 -0.23
C PHE A 124 -14.45 5.48 0.39
N PRO A 125 -13.13 5.24 0.19
CA PRO A 125 -12.44 4.10 0.82
C PRO A 125 -12.50 4.13 2.34
N HIS A 126 -12.48 5.29 2.99
CA HIS A 126 -12.61 5.40 4.45
C HIS A 126 -13.99 4.95 4.93
N LEU A 127 -15.04 5.32 4.18
CA LEU A 127 -16.41 4.87 4.45
C LEU A 127 -16.58 3.37 4.15
N LEU A 128 -15.95 2.88 3.08
CA LEU A 128 -16.01 1.47 2.71
C LEU A 128 -15.42 0.58 3.82
N ILE A 129 -14.27 0.94 4.38
CA ILE A 129 -13.69 0.21 5.50
C ILE A 129 -14.56 0.35 6.75
N LYS A 130 -15.06 1.55 7.06
CA LYS A 130 -15.88 1.77 8.26
C LYS A 130 -17.16 0.94 8.26
N TYR A 131 -17.84 0.85 7.12
CA TYR A 131 -19.17 0.26 7.07
C TYR A 131 -19.25 -1.12 6.42
N PHE A 132 -18.24 -1.53 5.66
CA PHE A 132 -18.27 -2.78 4.88
C PHE A 132 -17.09 -3.72 5.16
N SER A 133 -16.17 -3.36 6.04
CA SER A 133 -15.10 -4.26 6.48
C SER A 133 -15.45 -4.88 7.84
N ALA A 134 -15.02 -6.12 8.07
CA ALA A 134 -15.21 -6.82 9.34
C ALA A 134 -14.67 -6.03 10.55
N MET A 135 -13.61 -5.25 10.36
CA MET A 135 -12.99 -4.46 11.44
C MET A 135 -13.76 -3.18 11.79
N SER A 136 -14.65 -2.69 10.93
CA SER A 136 -15.45 -1.46 11.14
C SER A 136 -14.65 -0.24 11.62
N ILE A 137 -13.44 -0.03 11.04
CA ILE A 137 -12.48 1.01 11.44
C ILE A 137 -12.64 2.25 10.57
N PHE A 138 -12.69 3.44 11.20
CA PHE A 138 -12.41 4.69 10.48
C PHE A 138 -10.91 4.96 10.59
N ILE A 139 -10.18 4.73 9.49
CA ILE A 139 -8.71 4.59 9.50
C ILE A 139 -8.01 5.78 10.16
N THR A 140 -8.39 7.01 9.81
CA THR A 140 -7.71 8.22 10.30
C THR A 140 -7.96 8.52 11.78
N ASN A 141 -8.94 7.84 12.41
CA ASN A 141 -9.20 7.95 13.84
C ASN A 141 -8.42 6.89 14.65
N SER A 142 -7.84 5.89 13.99
CA SER A 142 -7.27 4.73 14.67
C SER A 142 -5.85 4.98 15.15
N VAL A 143 -5.51 4.35 16.28
CA VAL A 143 -4.13 4.22 16.78
C VAL A 143 -3.44 3.09 16.02
N MET A 144 -3.23 3.33 14.72
CA MET A 144 -2.65 2.35 13.80
C MET A 144 -1.80 3.07 12.75
N SER A 145 -0.73 2.43 12.31
CA SER A 145 0.21 3.02 11.34
C SER A 145 -0.46 3.38 10.00
N GLU A 146 -1.59 2.77 9.66
CA GLU A 146 -2.41 3.10 8.49
C GLU A 146 -2.88 4.55 8.51
N ALA A 147 -3.20 5.08 9.70
CA ALA A 147 -3.70 6.45 9.85
C ALA A 147 -2.68 7.52 9.41
N LEU A 148 -1.38 7.26 9.60
CA LEU A 148 -0.30 8.11 9.11
C LEU A 148 0.13 7.74 7.69
N ALA A 149 0.14 6.44 7.35
CA ALA A 149 0.55 5.98 6.04
C ALA A 149 -0.38 6.44 4.91
N PHE A 150 -1.68 6.57 5.16
CA PHE A 150 -2.67 6.96 4.15
C PHE A 150 -2.43 8.39 3.61
N PRO A 151 -2.34 9.43 4.44
CA PRO A 151 -2.03 10.77 3.97
C PRO A 151 -0.63 10.86 3.33
N LEU A 152 0.38 10.17 3.86
CA LEU A 152 1.71 10.10 3.24
C LEU A 152 1.65 9.46 1.85
N PHE A 153 0.87 8.38 1.68
CA PHE A 153 0.67 7.73 0.38
C PHE A 153 -0.07 8.64 -0.61
N THR A 154 -1.05 9.39 -0.15
CA THR A 154 -1.77 10.38 -0.97
C THR A 154 -0.83 11.47 -1.48
N LEU A 155 0.08 11.98 -0.62
CA LEU A 155 1.12 12.93 -1.03
C LEU A 155 2.18 12.30 -1.94
N TRP A 156 2.55 11.05 -1.70
CA TRP A 156 3.44 10.28 -2.57
C TRP A 156 2.81 10.14 -3.96
N THR A 157 1.54 9.78 -4.03
CA THR A 157 0.77 9.70 -5.28
C THR A 157 0.80 11.01 -6.04
N MET A 158 0.58 12.14 -5.37
CA MET A 158 0.67 13.47 -5.99
C MET A 158 2.06 13.71 -6.59
N ASN A 159 3.12 13.48 -5.79
CA ASN A 159 4.49 13.77 -6.22
C ASN A 159 4.94 12.89 -7.40
N ILE A 160 4.62 11.58 -7.39
CA ILE A 160 5.01 10.67 -8.47
C ILE A 160 4.20 10.92 -9.75
N LEU A 161 2.94 11.33 -9.65
CA LEU A 161 2.15 11.77 -10.81
C LEU A 161 2.73 13.06 -11.40
N GLU A 162 3.05 14.06 -10.60
CA GLU A 162 3.71 15.28 -11.06
C GLU A 162 5.09 14.99 -11.65
N LEU A 163 5.82 14.00 -11.09
CA LEU A 163 7.09 13.53 -11.65
C LEU A 163 6.90 12.94 -13.06
N LEU A 164 5.88 12.10 -13.24
CA LEU A 164 5.54 11.52 -14.55
C LEU A 164 5.08 12.58 -15.56
N TRP A 165 4.33 13.59 -15.12
CA TRP A 165 3.75 14.60 -16.00
C TRP A 165 4.70 15.75 -16.34
N GLU A 166 5.52 16.18 -15.38
CA GLU A 166 6.35 17.39 -15.50
C GLU A 166 7.84 17.09 -15.52
N GLY A 167 8.27 15.96 -14.97
CA GLY A 167 9.66 15.54 -14.94
C GLY A 167 10.57 16.36 -14.01
N LYS A 168 10.02 17.18 -13.10
CA LYS A 168 10.79 18.07 -12.25
C LYS A 168 11.59 17.33 -11.18
N ARG A 169 12.85 17.74 -10.96
CA ARG A 169 13.75 17.14 -9.96
C ARG A 169 13.17 17.21 -8.53
N ARG A 170 12.50 18.30 -8.17
CA ARG A 170 11.86 18.44 -6.85
C ARG A 170 10.85 17.32 -6.58
N ASN A 171 10.07 16.91 -7.61
CA ASN A 171 9.09 15.87 -7.49
C ASN A 171 9.76 14.47 -7.35
N ALA A 172 10.91 14.25 -7.99
CA ALA A 172 11.71 13.05 -7.79
C ALA A 172 12.22 12.95 -6.34
N VAL A 173 12.77 14.04 -5.79
CA VAL A 173 13.22 14.11 -4.40
C VAL A 173 12.04 13.92 -3.45
N GLY A 174 10.92 14.63 -3.67
CA GLY A 174 9.71 14.49 -2.85
C GLY A 174 9.16 13.06 -2.86
N THR A 175 9.11 12.42 -4.03
CA THR A 175 8.67 11.01 -4.15
C THR A 175 9.59 10.07 -3.37
N LEU A 176 10.91 10.22 -3.49
CA LEU A 176 11.87 9.36 -2.78
C LEU A 176 11.79 9.54 -1.26
N VAL A 177 11.75 10.79 -0.79
CA VAL A 177 11.60 11.10 0.65
C VAL A 177 10.31 10.50 1.21
N LEU A 178 9.18 10.69 0.51
CA LEU A 178 7.89 10.11 0.91
C LEU A 178 7.92 8.57 0.86
N SER A 179 8.63 7.96 -0.10
CA SER A 179 8.81 6.50 -0.12
C SER A 179 9.57 5.98 1.10
N ILE A 180 10.63 6.69 1.52
CA ILE A 180 11.39 6.35 2.73
C ILE A 180 10.49 6.49 3.98
N LEU A 181 9.79 7.61 4.14
CA LEU A 181 8.86 7.83 5.26
C LEU A 181 7.75 6.77 5.29
N LEU A 182 7.16 6.43 4.15
CA LEU A 182 6.17 5.36 4.03
C LEU A 182 6.74 4.01 4.47
N SER A 183 7.93 3.67 4.03
CA SER A 183 8.58 2.40 4.40
C SER A 183 8.97 2.33 5.89
N LEU A 184 9.19 3.47 6.55
CA LEU A 184 9.41 3.62 7.98
C LEU A 184 8.09 3.66 8.78
N THR A 185 6.95 3.81 8.11
CA THR A 185 5.61 3.72 8.72
C THR A 185 5.09 2.29 8.65
N ARG A 186 5.31 1.60 7.50
CA ARG A 186 4.83 0.25 7.22
C ARG A 186 5.76 -0.49 6.26
N GLY A 187 6.16 -1.71 6.62
CA GLY A 187 7.07 -2.54 5.82
C GLY A 187 6.58 -2.77 4.38
N GLN A 188 5.28 -3.02 4.18
CA GLN A 188 4.69 -3.21 2.84
C GLN A 188 4.92 -2.01 1.90
N MET A 189 5.05 -0.80 2.44
CA MET A 189 5.25 0.42 1.66
C MET A 189 6.66 0.55 1.04
N MET A 190 7.57 -0.40 1.29
CA MET A 190 8.82 -0.53 0.51
C MET A 190 8.56 -0.65 -0.99
N VAL A 191 7.39 -1.13 -1.39
CA VAL A 191 6.94 -1.17 -2.80
C VAL A 191 7.00 0.22 -3.44
N THR A 192 6.80 1.31 -2.69
CA THR A 192 6.87 2.67 -3.23
C THR A 192 8.29 3.07 -3.66
N ILE A 193 9.33 2.55 -3.00
CA ILE A 193 10.74 2.73 -3.41
C ILE A 193 11.00 1.99 -4.73
N LEU A 194 10.49 0.75 -4.86
CA LEU A 194 10.63 -0.02 -6.10
C LEU A 194 9.87 0.62 -7.27
N ILE A 195 8.68 1.15 -7.02
CA ILE A 195 7.92 1.88 -8.05
C ILE A 195 8.64 3.17 -8.46
N PHE A 196 9.20 3.92 -7.51
CA PHE A 196 10.06 5.07 -7.83
C PHE A 196 11.23 4.67 -8.72
N PHE A 197 11.92 3.55 -8.42
CA PHE A 197 12.97 3.01 -9.26
C PHE A 197 12.49 2.73 -10.69
N LEU A 198 11.37 2.05 -10.87
CA LEU A 198 10.81 1.72 -12.18
C LEU A 198 10.40 2.98 -12.97
N VAL A 199 9.80 3.96 -12.30
CA VAL A 199 9.41 5.24 -12.90
C VAL A 199 10.66 6.02 -13.37
N GLU A 200 11.68 6.14 -12.54
CA GLU A 200 12.93 6.83 -12.93
C GLU A 200 13.70 6.05 -14.00
N LEU A 201 13.72 4.73 -13.94
CA LEU A 201 14.31 3.88 -14.97
C LEU A 201 13.61 4.10 -16.34
N TYR A 202 12.27 4.11 -16.34
CA TYR A 202 11.49 4.45 -17.52
C TYR A 202 11.87 5.85 -18.06
N ARG A 203 11.99 6.84 -17.19
CA ARG A 203 12.35 8.21 -17.58
C ARG A 203 13.78 8.28 -18.13
N ILE A 204 14.73 7.57 -17.55
CA ILE A 204 16.11 7.51 -18.02
C ILE A 204 16.18 6.90 -19.42
N ILE A 205 15.48 5.79 -19.65
CA ILE A 205 15.53 5.04 -20.91
C ILE A 205 14.75 5.77 -22.01
N PHE A 206 13.51 6.15 -21.76
CA PHE A 206 12.59 6.56 -22.82
C PHE A 206 12.39 8.08 -22.93
N VAL A 207 12.62 8.83 -21.86
CA VAL A 207 12.38 10.27 -21.86
C VAL A 207 13.68 11.05 -22.09
N PHE A 208 14.74 10.71 -21.37
CA PHE A 208 15.98 11.50 -21.43
C PHE A 208 16.95 11.08 -22.52
N GLN A 209 16.85 9.86 -23.07
CA GLN A 209 17.70 9.32 -24.14
C GLN A 209 19.21 9.66 -23.96
N LYS A 210 19.70 9.50 -22.73
CA LYS A 210 21.02 10.01 -22.34
C LYS A 210 22.15 9.25 -23.03
N LYS A 211 23.14 9.98 -23.60
CA LYS A 211 24.38 9.41 -24.12
C LYS A 211 25.16 8.55 -23.10
N LYS A 212 24.93 8.76 -21.79
CA LYS A 212 25.54 8.01 -20.67
C LYS A 212 24.50 7.16 -19.92
N LEU A 213 23.73 6.37 -20.65
CA LEU A 213 22.64 5.54 -20.08
C LEU A 213 23.11 4.68 -18.89
N LEU A 214 24.21 3.95 -19.06
CA LEU A 214 24.74 3.05 -18.02
C LEU A 214 25.06 3.79 -16.72
N ILE A 215 25.74 4.95 -16.81
CA ILE A 215 26.06 5.76 -15.63
C ILE A 215 24.79 6.26 -14.92
N SER A 216 23.77 6.65 -15.69
CA SER A 216 22.50 7.11 -15.11
C SER A 216 21.73 5.98 -14.43
N VAL A 217 21.73 4.77 -15.00
CA VAL A 217 21.12 3.59 -14.39
C VAL A 217 21.88 3.17 -13.14
N LEU A 218 23.22 3.13 -13.20
CA LEU A 218 24.04 2.83 -12.03
C LEU A 218 23.82 3.84 -10.91
N GLY A 219 23.76 5.14 -11.22
CA GLY A 219 23.42 6.18 -10.25
C GLY A 219 22.05 5.99 -9.62
N LEU A 220 21.05 5.56 -10.40
CA LEU A 220 19.71 5.23 -9.86
C LEU A 220 19.75 4.02 -8.95
N VAL A 221 20.46 2.95 -9.32
CA VAL A 221 20.64 1.76 -8.46
C VAL A 221 21.29 2.13 -7.14
N LEU A 222 22.36 2.94 -7.17
CA LEU A 222 23.02 3.42 -5.94
C LEU A 222 22.09 4.29 -5.09
N LEU A 223 21.28 5.15 -5.71
CA LEU A 223 20.30 5.98 -4.99
C LEU A 223 19.25 5.14 -4.28
N VAL A 224 18.74 4.12 -4.95
CA VAL A 224 17.74 3.20 -4.36
C VAL A 224 18.38 2.33 -3.27
N ALA A 225 19.59 1.83 -3.48
CA ALA A 225 20.35 1.13 -2.45
C ALA A 225 20.58 2.02 -1.21
N ALA A 226 20.92 3.30 -1.42
CA ALA A 226 21.05 4.28 -0.34
C ALA A 226 19.72 4.50 0.40
N ALA A 227 18.58 4.54 -0.31
CA ALA A 227 17.27 4.67 0.33
C ALA A 227 16.96 3.47 1.25
N PHE A 228 17.23 2.24 0.80
CA PHE A 228 17.12 1.04 1.65
C PHE A 228 18.13 1.05 2.80
N GLY A 229 19.35 1.53 2.57
CA GLY A 229 20.36 1.73 3.61
C GLY A 229 19.92 2.73 4.69
N ILE A 230 19.36 3.88 4.30
CA ILE A 230 18.79 4.88 5.20
C ILE A 230 17.65 4.29 6.03
N ARG A 231 16.72 3.58 5.40
CA ARG A 231 15.63 2.88 6.11
C ARG A 231 16.19 1.91 7.15
N THR A 232 17.10 1.03 6.75
CA THR A 232 17.71 0.02 7.63
C THR A 232 18.47 0.66 8.79
N LEU A 233 19.27 1.70 8.52
CA LEU A 233 20.01 2.43 9.55
C LEU A 233 19.08 3.13 10.53
N THR A 234 18.02 3.80 10.02
CA THR A 234 17.02 4.44 10.88
C THR A 234 16.34 3.44 11.81
N MET A 235 15.96 2.27 11.27
CA MET A 235 15.37 1.18 12.06
C MET A 235 16.32 0.72 13.19
N ARG A 236 17.59 0.46 12.84
CA ARG A 236 18.60 0.00 13.81
C ARG A 236 18.92 1.04 14.85
N CYS A 237 19.04 2.32 14.47
CA CYS A 237 19.25 3.42 15.41
C CYS A 237 18.05 3.59 16.36
N TYR A 238 16.82 3.48 15.83
CA TYR A 238 15.61 3.49 16.66
C TYR A 238 15.61 2.34 17.66
N ASN A 239 15.86 1.09 17.22
CA ASN A 239 15.90 -0.07 18.11
C ASN A 239 17.05 0.02 19.13
N LEU A 240 18.19 0.62 18.75
CA LEU A 240 19.27 0.89 19.71
C LEU A 240 18.82 1.90 20.77
N ALA A 241 18.15 2.98 20.38
CA ALA A 241 17.73 4.02 21.31
C ALA A 241 16.60 3.58 22.25
N VAL A 242 15.65 2.78 21.76
CA VAL A 242 14.46 2.37 22.52
C VAL A 242 14.69 1.05 23.27
N HIS A 243 15.38 0.10 22.65
CA HIS A 243 15.52 -1.28 23.16
C HIS A 243 16.96 -1.67 23.51
N GLY A 244 17.95 -0.78 23.31
CA GLY A 244 19.35 -1.10 23.56
C GLY A 244 19.98 -2.10 22.58
N ARG A 245 19.34 -2.38 21.43
CA ARG A 245 19.77 -3.40 20.46
C ARG A 245 19.90 -2.79 19.06
N PHE A 246 21.08 -2.86 18.45
CA PHE A 246 21.32 -2.38 17.08
C PHE A 246 20.93 -3.42 16.02
N ILE A 247 19.63 -3.69 15.90
CA ILE A 247 19.05 -4.73 15.03
C ILE A 247 17.91 -4.18 14.19
N ASN A 248 17.57 -4.89 13.13
CA ASN A 248 16.35 -4.65 12.37
C ASN A 248 15.12 -5.16 13.13
N ASN A 249 13.95 -4.95 12.56
CA ASN A 249 12.71 -5.61 12.99
C ASN A 249 12.87 -7.14 12.99
N THR A 250 12.34 -7.79 14.02
CA THR A 250 12.57 -9.22 14.36
C THR A 250 11.41 -10.13 13.99
N TYR A 251 10.47 -9.73 13.17
CA TYR A 251 9.21 -10.48 13.01
C TYR A 251 8.93 -10.92 11.56
N GLY A 252 9.93 -10.77 10.68
CA GLY A 252 9.75 -11.02 9.25
C GLY A 252 9.63 -12.51 8.90
N ASN A 253 10.49 -13.33 9.47
CA ASN A 253 10.54 -14.76 9.14
C ASN A 253 9.39 -15.53 9.80
N VAL A 254 8.92 -15.12 10.98
CA VAL A 254 7.74 -15.70 11.62
C VAL A 254 6.50 -15.55 10.73
N ASN A 255 6.29 -14.38 10.14
CA ASN A 255 5.19 -14.18 9.19
C ASN A 255 5.34 -15.05 7.93
N LEU A 256 6.54 -15.13 7.37
CA LEU A 256 6.80 -15.94 6.16
C LEU A 256 6.62 -17.44 6.40
N VAL A 257 7.09 -17.95 7.55
CA VAL A 257 6.97 -19.37 7.87
C VAL A 257 5.52 -19.79 8.11
N THR A 258 4.66 -18.90 8.58
CA THR A 258 3.23 -19.19 8.81
C THR A 258 2.56 -19.72 7.54
N ASP A 259 2.74 -19.02 6.41
CA ASP A 259 2.16 -19.42 5.13
C ASP A 259 2.78 -20.72 4.60
N MET A 260 4.04 -21.00 4.95
CA MET A 260 4.72 -22.23 4.54
C MET A 260 4.29 -23.44 5.40
N ILE A 261 4.13 -23.27 6.71
CA ILE A 261 3.54 -24.31 7.59
C ILE A 261 2.12 -24.64 7.13
N TYR A 262 1.30 -23.62 6.86
CA TYR A 262 -0.04 -23.83 6.31
C TYR A 262 -0.02 -24.68 5.02
N ALA A 263 0.98 -24.50 4.17
CA ALA A 263 1.09 -25.13 2.85
C ALA A 263 1.93 -26.42 2.84
N SER A 264 2.49 -26.86 3.99
CA SER A 264 3.36 -28.02 4.08
C SER A 264 2.60 -29.32 4.35
N ASP A 265 3.26 -30.42 4.03
CA ASP A 265 2.90 -31.76 4.46
C ASP A 265 3.84 -32.17 5.61
N ARG A 266 3.41 -33.14 6.44
CA ARG A 266 4.19 -33.54 7.62
C ARG A 266 5.57 -34.15 7.22
N GLU A 267 5.63 -34.83 6.08
CA GLU A 267 6.84 -35.45 5.52
C GLU A 267 7.87 -34.39 5.04
N ASP A 268 7.47 -33.13 4.84
CA ASP A 268 8.40 -32.06 4.46
C ASP A 268 9.46 -31.83 5.55
N GLY A 269 9.12 -32.10 6.80
CA GLY A 269 10.03 -32.05 7.95
C GLY A 269 11.26 -32.95 7.86
N GLU A 270 11.21 -34.08 7.09
CA GLU A 270 12.33 -34.95 6.90
C GLU A 270 13.54 -34.27 6.23
N ASN A 271 13.30 -33.18 5.50
CA ASN A 271 14.36 -32.42 4.85
C ASN A 271 15.10 -31.46 5.80
N ILE A 272 14.60 -31.26 7.00
CA ILE A 272 15.25 -30.44 8.02
C ILE A 272 16.38 -31.23 8.66
N LYS A 273 17.62 -30.80 8.46
CA LYS A 273 18.82 -31.54 8.91
C LYS A 273 19.04 -31.41 10.42
N ASP A 274 18.81 -30.21 10.96
CA ASP A 274 18.98 -29.97 12.39
C ASP A 274 17.85 -30.62 13.18
N GLU A 275 18.20 -31.42 14.17
CA GLU A 275 17.25 -32.27 14.92
C GLU A 275 16.29 -31.40 15.76
N GLN A 276 16.79 -30.33 16.37
CA GLN A 276 15.96 -29.42 17.17
C GLN A 276 15.00 -28.63 16.29
N THR A 277 15.47 -28.08 15.19
CA THR A 277 14.63 -27.38 14.18
C THR A 277 13.55 -28.31 13.63
N ARG A 278 13.90 -29.57 13.38
CA ARG A 278 12.95 -30.59 12.90
C ARG A 278 11.91 -30.93 13.96
N ALA A 279 12.30 -31.02 15.25
CA ALA A 279 11.36 -31.22 16.35
C ALA A 279 10.36 -30.05 16.47
N PHE A 280 10.84 -28.80 16.39
CA PHE A 280 9.95 -27.64 16.34
C PHE A 280 8.98 -27.69 15.18
N PHE A 281 9.44 -28.03 13.97
CA PHE A 281 8.54 -28.15 12.82
C PHE A 281 7.42 -29.16 13.08
N TYR A 282 7.74 -30.35 13.61
CA TYR A 282 6.72 -31.36 13.88
C TYR A 282 5.73 -30.92 14.95
N GLU A 283 6.19 -30.31 16.03
CA GLU A 283 5.32 -29.79 17.07
C GLU A 283 4.38 -28.70 16.53
N ILE A 284 4.92 -27.74 15.77
CA ILE A 284 4.15 -26.65 15.14
C ILE A 284 3.13 -27.24 14.14
N PHE A 285 3.58 -28.19 13.29
CA PHE A 285 2.72 -28.82 12.30
C PHE A 285 1.57 -29.58 12.97
N ASP A 286 1.86 -30.38 13.99
CA ASP A 286 0.86 -31.18 14.69
C ASP A 286 -0.18 -30.26 15.38
N LYS A 287 0.25 -29.17 16.03
CA LYS A 287 -0.65 -28.11 16.56
C LYS A 287 -1.49 -27.45 15.46
N ALA A 288 -0.88 -27.11 14.32
CA ALA A 288 -1.60 -26.52 13.20
C ALA A 288 -2.63 -27.50 12.60
N TRP A 289 -2.32 -28.78 12.59
CA TRP A 289 -3.22 -29.83 12.15
C TRP A 289 -4.43 -29.98 13.09
N GLU A 290 -4.22 -29.97 14.40
CA GLU A 290 -5.28 -30.05 15.41
C GLU A 290 -6.32 -28.92 15.30
N ILE A 291 -5.88 -27.71 14.94
CA ILE A 291 -6.79 -26.57 14.75
C ILE A 291 -7.32 -26.46 13.31
N GLU A 292 -7.09 -27.48 12.48
CA GLU A 292 -7.41 -27.46 11.04
C GLU A 292 -6.71 -26.33 10.28
N GLY A 293 -5.54 -25.88 10.73
CA GLY A 293 -4.75 -24.76 10.18
C GLY A 293 -3.83 -25.17 9.03
N ASN A 294 -4.20 -26.15 8.19
CA ASN A 294 -3.41 -26.62 7.06
C ASN A 294 -4.24 -26.60 5.76
N TYR A 295 -3.58 -26.44 4.63
CA TYR A 295 -4.23 -26.35 3.31
C TYR A 295 -5.09 -27.58 2.95
N GLN A 296 -4.85 -28.71 3.56
CA GLN A 296 -5.60 -29.96 3.30
C GLN A 296 -7.05 -29.88 3.81
N PHE A 297 -7.32 -29.01 4.78
CA PHE A 297 -8.68 -28.71 5.26
C PHE A 297 -9.38 -27.65 4.40
N ALA A 298 -8.66 -26.99 3.52
CA ALA A 298 -9.22 -25.96 2.63
C ALA A 298 -9.98 -26.57 1.47
N GLY A 299 -10.92 -25.83 0.90
CA GLY A 299 -11.53 -26.17 -0.38
C GLY A 299 -10.49 -26.24 -1.52
N LYS A 300 -10.72 -27.11 -2.51
CA LYS A 300 -9.78 -27.35 -3.63
C LYS A 300 -9.56 -26.14 -4.54
N SER A 301 -10.45 -25.12 -4.50
CA SER A 301 -10.34 -23.90 -5.31
C SER A 301 -9.35 -22.90 -4.73
N LEU A 302 -8.82 -22.00 -5.58
CA LEU A 302 -7.99 -20.88 -5.11
C LEU A 302 -8.72 -20.01 -4.10
N ASN A 303 -10.02 -19.75 -4.31
CA ASN A 303 -10.87 -19.01 -3.38
C ASN A 303 -10.99 -19.71 -2.03
N GLY A 304 -11.25 -21.05 -2.04
CA GLY A 304 -11.35 -21.83 -0.81
C GLY A 304 -10.05 -21.80 0.00
N ARG A 305 -8.89 -21.87 -0.66
CA ARG A 305 -7.58 -21.74 0.00
C ARG A 305 -7.36 -20.34 0.59
N ALA A 306 -7.69 -19.30 -0.17
CA ALA A 306 -7.53 -17.92 0.30
C ALA A 306 -8.44 -17.62 1.49
N GLU A 307 -9.69 -18.07 1.45
CA GLU A 307 -10.66 -17.89 2.54
C GLU A 307 -10.23 -18.67 3.79
N HIS A 308 -9.78 -19.91 3.64
CA HIS A 308 -9.37 -20.74 4.74
C HIS A 308 -8.09 -20.23 5.43
N ILE A 309 -7.05 -19.84 4.66
CA ILE A 309 -5.84 -19.29 5.28
C ILE A 309 -6.14 -17.95 5.97
N GLU A 310 -7.06 -17.12 5.44
CA GLU A 310 -7.46 -15.88 6.09
C GLU A 310 -8.08 -16.12 7.47
N GLN A 311 -8.83 -17.21 7.62
CA GLN A 311 -9.45 -17.58 8.90
C GLN A 311 -8.45 -18.20 9.88
N LYS A 312 -7.43 -18.88 9.39
CA LYS A 312 -6.52 -19.70 10.21
C LYS A 312 -5.12 -19.11 10.41
N HIS A 313 -4.73 -18.12 9.61
CA HIS A 313 -3.38 -17.55 9.64
C HIS A 313 -2.94 -17.10 11.03
N ASP A 314 -3.80 -16.31 11.71
CA ASP A 314 -3.45 -15.76 13.01
C ASP A 314 -3.42 -16.87 14.09
N ASP A 315 -4.29 -17.87 13.99
CA ASP A 315 -4.27 -19.03 14.90
C ASP A 315 -2.99 -19.85 14.70
N VAL A 316 -2.60 -20.16 13.46
CA VAL A 316 -1.35 -20.87 13.15
C VAL A 316 -0.14 -20.08 13.63
N LYS A 317 -0.14 -18.77 13.40
CA LYS A 317 0.96 -17.89 13.78
C LYS A 317 1.11 -17.79 15.30
N PHE A 318 0.05 -17.42 16.01
CA PHE A 318 0.13 -17.12 17.44
C PHE A 318 0.14 -18.40 18.29
N TYR A 319 -0.81 -19.33 18.07
CA TYR A 319 -0.96 -20.49 18.94
C TYR A 319 -0.06 -21.67 18.54
N CYS A 320 0.32 -21.81 17.26
CA CYS A 320 1.16 -22.93 16.85
C CYS A 320 2.63 -22.53 16.80
N ILE A 321 2.99 -21.41 16.17
CA ILE A 321 4.39 -21.03 15.96
C ILE A 321 4.95 -20.29 17.18
N GLU A 322 4.33 -19.14 17.54
CA GLU A 322 4.86 -18.29 18.60
C GLU A 322 4.80 -18.97 19.96
N ASP A 323 3.68 -19.58 20.33
CA ASP A 323 3.56 -20.28 21.61
C ASP A 323 4.58 -21.41 21.73
N THR A 324 4.83 -22.18 20.66
CA THR A 324 5.85 -23.24 20.67
C THR A 324 7.23 -22.68 20.94
N PHE A 325 7.62 -21.62 20.23
CA PHE A 325 8.93 -21.03 20.43
C PHE A 325 9.10 -20.35 21.78
N TYR A 326 8.12 -19.51 22.19
CA TYR A 326 8.23 -18.74 23.42
C TYR A 326 8.17 -19.63 24.65
N GLN A 327 7.32 -20.64 24.71
CA GLN A 327 7.28 -21.60 25.80
C GLN A 327 8.61 -22.37 25.93
N TYR A 328 9.17 -22.81 24.81
CA TYR A 328 10.48 -23.50 24.83
C TYR A 328 11.60 -22.58 25.30
N TYR A 329 11.68 -21.34 24.77
CA TYR A 329 12.76 -20.41 25.13
C TYR A 329 12.64 -19.90 26.56
N ASP A 330 11.43 -19.63 27.02
CA ASP A 330 11.18 -19.21 28.42
C ASP A 330 11.70 -20.24 29.42
N GLN A 331 11.49 -21.52 29.15
CA GLN A 331 11.91 -22.61 30.01
C GLN A 331 13.38 -22.97 29.89
N ASN A 332 13.98 -22.85 28.72
CA ASN A 332 15.27 -23.47 28.43
C ASN A 332 16.39 -22.47 28.08
N VAL A 333 16.09 -21.23 27.74
CA VAL A 333 17.08 -20.30 27.20
C VAL A 333 17.06 -18.94 27.88
N THR A 334 15.93 -18.18 27.84
CA THR A 334 15.84 -16.82 28.35
C THR A 334 14.39 -16.38 28.48
N THR A 335 14.13 -15.52 29.46
CA THR A 335 12.85 -14.81 29.65
C THR A 335 12.84 -13.45 28.96
N ASP A 336 13.95 -13.02 28.33
CA ASP A 336 14.01 -11.76 27.58
C ASP A 336 13.26 -11.85 26.27
N TYR A 337 12.12 -11.18 26.20
CA TYR A 337 11.21 -11.19 25.06
C TYR A 337 11.89 -10.81 23.72
N ILE A 338 12.83 -9.85 23.75
CA ILE A 338 13.54 -9.43 22.53
C ILE A 338 14.43 -10.55 22.01
N THR A 339 15.14 -11.23 22.92
CA THR A 339 15.99 -12.38 22.56
C THR A 339 15.13 -13.56 22.08
N GLN A 340 14.00 -13.84 22.73
CA GLN A 340 13.05 -14.86 22.26
C GLN A 340 12.55 -14.56 20.82
N ASN A 341 12.18 -13.31 20.51
CA ASN A 341 11.79 -12.90 19.16
C ASN A 341 12.91 -13.12 18.12
N LEU A 342 14.15 -12.79 18.47
CA LEU A 342 15.29 -13.01 17.57
C LEU A 342 15.48 -14.51 17.28
N LEU A 343 15.44 -15.32 18.32
CA LEU A 343 15.59 -16.78 18.20
C LEU A 343 14.43 -17.38 17.40
N ALA A 344 13.18 -16.92 17.64
CA ALA A 344 12.00 -17.36 16.88
C ALA A 344 12.11 -17.01 15.39
N ASP A 345 12.58 -15.80 15.08
CA ASP A 345 12.76 -15.36 13.69
C ASP A 345 13.90 -16.17 12.99
N GLU A 346 14.99 -16.46 13.69
CA GLU A 346 16.09 -17.29 13.18
C GLU A 346 15.65 -18.74 12.96
N GLN A 347 14.91 -19.31 13.92
CA GLN A 347 14.41 -20.67 13.86
C GLN A 347 13.34 -20.82 12.73
N SER A 348 12.49 -19.82 12.56
CA SER A 348 11.55 -19.74 11.45
C SER A 348 12.25 -19.78 10.10
N LEU A 349 13.38 -19.05 9.96
CA LEU A 349 14.19 -19.08 8.74
C LEU A 349 14.81 -20.48 8.50
N ALA A 350 15.23 -21.16 9.55
CA ALA A 350 15.79 -22.52 9.45
C ALA A 350 14.73 -23.52 9.00
N ILE A 351 13.53 -23.47 9.57
CA ILE A 351 12.38 -24.31 9.15
C ILE A 351 12.05 -24.04 7.68
N MET A 352 11.89 -22.75 7.29
CA MET A 352 11.58 -22.40 5.89
C MET A 352 12.57 -22.98 4.90
N LYS A 353 13.86 -22.90 5.16
CA LYS A 353 14.91 -23.48 4.29
C LYS A 353 14.77 -24.98 4.10
N GLY A 354 14.30 -25.68 5.12
CA GLY A 354 14.10 -27.11 5.07
C GLY A 354 12.86 -27.54 4.29
N ILE A 355 11.71 -26.87 4.53
CA ILE A 355 10.43 -27.30 3.97
C ILE A 355 10.09 -26.68 2.60
N PHE A 356 10.57 -25.44 2.31
CA PHE A 356 10.17 -24.70 1.12
C PHE A 356 10.32 -25.45 -0.21
N PRO A 357 11.41 -26.18 -0.47
CA PRO A 357 11.55 -26.92 -1.74
C PRO A 357 10.43 -27.93 -1.99
N LYS A 358 9.83 -28.46 -0.93
CA LYS A 358 8.77 -29.47 -1.01
C LYS A 358 7.38 -28.85 -1.01
N CYS A 359 7.11 -27.91 -0.09
CA CYS A 359 5.81 -27.25 0.00
C CYS A 359 5.59 -26.17 -1.08
N PHE A 360 6.60 -25.84 -1.90
CA PHE A 360 6.56 -24.72 -2.87
C PHE A 360 5.30 -24.70 -3.74
N LYS A 361 4.87 -25.85 -4.26
CA LYS A 361 3.67 -25.92 -5.12
C LYS A 361 2.40 -25.51 -4.36
N ASN A 362 2.22 -26.02 -3.16
CA ASN A 362 1.04 -25.72 -2.34
C ASN A 362 1.08 -24.28 -1.84
N TRP A 363 2.28 -23.81 -1.43
CA TRP A 363 2.51 -22.41 -1.07
C TRP A 363 2.20 -21.48 -2.24
N LEU A 364 2.67 -21.77 -3.46
CA LEU A 364 2.40 -20.92 -4.63
C LEU A 364 0.90 -20.86 -4.95
N LEU A 365 0.17 -21.95 -4.83
CA LEU A 365 -1.28 -21.97 -5.04
C LEU A 365 -2.01 -21.15 -3.98
N THR A 366 -1.60 -21.23 -2.71
CA THR A 366 -2.13 -20.42 -1.62
C THR A 366 -1.82 -18.94 -1.85
N TYR A 367 -0.57 -18.62 -2.17
CA TYR A 367 -0.13 -17.27 -2.53
C TYR A 367 -0.96 -16.67 -3.69
N CYS A 368 -1.18 -17.42 -4.76
CA CYS A 368 -2.03 -16.99 -5.87
C CYS A 368 -3.48 -16.67 -5.42
N GLY A 369 -4.02 -17.47 -4.50
CA GLY A 369 -5.34 -17.21 -3.90
C GLY A 369 -5.36 -15.92 -3.09
N ILE A 370 -4.36 -15.69 -2.24
CA ILE A 370 -4.21 -14.46 -1.44
C ILE A 370 -4.05 -13.25 -2.36
N VAL A 371 -3.21 -13.35 -3.41
CA VAL A 371 -3.03 -12.30 -4.43
C VAL A 371 -4.35 -11.97 -5.13
N TYR A 372 -5.12 -12.99 -5.52
CA TYR A 372 -6.43 -12.77 -6.16
C TYR A 372 -7.37 -11.98 -5.24
N TYR A 373 -7.47 -12.33 -3.96
CA TYR A 373 -8.28 -11.57 -3.00
C TYR A 373 -7.74 -10.15 -2.78
N GLY A 374 -6.43 -9.99 -2.75
CA GLY A 374 -5.79 -8.68 -2.65
C GLY A 374 -6.08 -7.77 -3.83
N LEU A 375 -6.06 -8.29 -5.05
CA LEU A 375 -6.45 -7.55 -6.25
C LEU A 375 -7.91 -7.09 -6.16
N ILE A 376 -8.84 -7.97 -5.75
CA ILE A 376 -10.24 -7.59 -5.55
C ILE A 376 -10.36 -6.49 -4.48
N ARG A 377 -9.73 -6.67 -3.31
CA ARG A 377 -9.79 -5.72 -2.20
C ARG A 377 -9.13 -4.37 -2.48
N SER A 378 -8.27 -4.32 -3.48
CA SER A 378 -7.67 -3.06 -3.91
C SER A 378 -8.68 -2.10 -4.59
N ILE A 379 -9.81 -2.62 -5.10
CA ILE A 379 -10.84 -1.82 -5.79
C ILE A 379 -12.27 -2.10 -5.33
N ALA A 380 -12.50 -3.14 -4.52
CA ALA A 380 -13.84 -3.57 -4.12
C ALA A 380 -13.80 -4.32 -2.78
N VAL A 381 -14.93 -4.89 -2.37
CA VAL A 381 -15.03 -5.87 -1.28
C VAL A 381 -15.12 -7.29 -1.86
N VAL A 382 -14.61 -8.29 -1.14
CA VAL A 382 -14.67 -9.69 -1.57
C VAL A 382 -16.10 -10.21 -1.39
N HIS A 383 -16.72 -10.59 -2.48
CA HIS A 383 -18.02 -11.24 -2.54
C HIS A 383 -18.16 -11.92 -3.91
N PRO A 384 -18.74 -13.11 -4.06
CA PRO A 384 -18.77 -13.85 -5.33
C PRO A 384 -19.19 -13.04 -6.54
N LEU A 385 -20.29 -12.26 -6.43
CA LEU A 385 -20.77 -11.39 -7.51
C LEU A 385 -19.86 -10.18 -7.73
N ILE A 386 -19.38 -9.55 -6.65
CA ILE A 386 -18.52 -8.36 -6.75
C ILE A 386 -17.15 -8.72 -7.32
N ASN A 387 -16.64 -9.92 -7.06
CA ASN A 387 -15.39 -10.39 -7.64
C ASN A 387 -15.44 -10.41 -9.16
N VAL A 388 -16.55 -10.87 -9.75
CA VAL A 388 -16.74 -10.85 -11.21
C VAL A 388 -16.78 -9.40 -11.73
N VAL A 389 -17.52 -8.53 -11.05
CA VAL A 389 -17.58 -7.10 -11.39
C VAL A 389 -16.20 -6.44 -11.30
N ALA A 390 -15.42 -6.73 -10.27
CA ALA A 390 -14.06 -6.21 -10.12
C ALA A 390 -13.14 -6.64 -11.27
N VAL A 391 -13.21 -7.91 -11.69
CA VAL A 391 -12.45 -8.40 -12.86
C VAL A 391 -12.86 -7.65 -14.13
N LEU A 392 -14.16 -7.42 -14.33
CA LEU A 392 -14.66 -6.65 -15.48
C LEU A 392 -14.20 -5.18 -15.42
N ILE A 393 -14.15 -4.57 -14.22
CA ILE A 393 -13.63 -3.20 -14.05
C ILE A 393 -12.14 -3.16 -14.41
N TYR A 394 -11.32 -4.13 -13.97
CA TYR A 394 -9.91 -4.21 -14.37
C TYR A 394 -9.75 -4.37 -15.89
N ALA A 395 -10.52 -5.29 -16.48
CA ALA A 395 -10.49 -5.52 -17.94
C ALA A 395 -10.88 -4.25 -18.72
N SER A 396 -11.92 -3.54 -18.28
CA SER A 396 -12.33 -2.27 -18.88
C SER A 396 -11.28 -1.17 -18.68
N ALA A 397 -10.64 -1.08 -17.51
CA ALA A 397 -9.58 -0.11 -17.25
C ALA A 397 -8.38 -0.30 -18.20
N VAL A 398 -7.95 -1.56 -18.37
CA VAL A 398 -6.88 -1.91 -19.33
C VAL A 398 -7.33 -1.63 -20.77
N GLY A 399 -8.52 -2.08 -21.16
CA GLY A 399 -9.05 -1.89 -22.50
C GLY A 399 -9.19 -0.41 -22.87
N PHE A 400 -9.76 0.41 -21.99
CA PHE A 400 -9.89 1.86 -22.18
C PHE A 400 -8.54 2.56 -22.23
N THR A 401 -7.58 2.13 -21.44
CA THR A 401 -6.22 2.69 -21.47
C THR A 401 -5.51 2.37 -22.78
N ILE A 402 -5.62 1.14 -23.28
CA ILE A 402 -5.07 0.74 -24.58
C ILE A 402 -5.76 1.52 -25.72
N TRP A 403 -7.09 1.69 -25.65
CA TRP A 403 -7.83 2.46 -26.64
C TRP A 403 -7.41 3.94 -26.62
N LEU A 404 -7.30 4.54 -25.44
CA LEU A 404 -6.81 5.91 -25.28
C LEU A 404 -5.38 6.05 -25.80
N TRP A 405 -4.51 5.09 -25.53
CA TRP A 405 -3.12 5.09 -26.02
C TRP A 405 -3.05 5.07 -27.56
N LYS A 406 -3.93 4.30 -28.22
CA LYS A 406 -3.99 4.26 -29.69
C LYS A 406 -4.49 5.58 -30.29
N ARG A 407 -5.39 6.31 -29.60
CA ARG A 407 -6.00 7.55 -30.11
C ARG A 407 -5.20 8.80 -29.70
N THR A 408 -4.81 8.88 -28.45
CA THR A 408 -4.11 10.00 -27.84
C THR A 408 -2.93 9.51 -26.96
N PRO A 409 -1.85 9.02 -27.57
CA PRO A 409 -0.74 8.37 -26.84
C PRO A 409 -0.03 9.30 -25.84
N ARG A 410 -0.27 10.60 -25.90
CA ARG A 410 0.28 11.61 -24.97
C ARG A 410 -0.64 12.01 -23.83
N SER A 411 -1.78 11.35 -23.69
CA SER A 411 -2.72 11.67 -22.60
C SER A 411 -2.06 11.44 -21.24
N PRO A 412 -2.14 12.40 -20.31
CA PRO A 412 -1.62 12.25 -18.94
C PRO A 412 -2.38 11.21 -18.11
N ALA A 413 -3.55 10.74 -18.56
CA ALA A 413 -4.31 9.68 -17.90
C ALA A 413 -3.66 8.29 -18.07
N ILE A 414 -2.91 8.06 -19.15
CA ILE A 414 -2.24 6.77 -19.42
C ILE A 414 -1.21 6.45 -18.34
N PRO A 415 -0.18 7.27 -18.07
CA PRO A 415 0.78 6.97 -17.03
C PRO A 415 0.14 6.91 -15.63
N MET A 416 -0.93 7.65 -15.39
CA MET A 416 -1.69 7.57 -14.14
C MET A 416 -2.32 6.19 -13.93
N MET A 417 -2.96 5.61 -14.96
CA MET A 417 -3.52 4.26 -14.88
C MET A 417 -2.43 3.18 -14.80
N CYS A 418 -1.35 3.31 -15.57
CA CYS A 418 -0.20 2.39 -15.48
C CYS A 418 0.41 2.38 -14.07
N LEU A 419 0.58 3.56 -13.45
CA LEU A 419 1.05 3.68 -12.07
C LEU A 419 0.11 3.00 -11.08
N SER A 420 -1.21 3.20 -11.25
CA SER A 420 -2.23 2.60 -10.40
C SER A 420 -2.17 1.08 -10.44
N LEU A 421 -2.16 0.49 -11.63
CA LEU A 421 -2.06 -0.96 -11.81
C LEU A 421 -0.73 -1.50 -11.27
N LEU A 422 0.38 -0.81 -11.51
CA LEU A 422 1.69 -1.18 -11.00
C LEU A 422 1.71 -1.18 -9.47
N PHE A 423 1.13 -0.15 -8.83
CA PHE A 423 1.04 -0.09 -7.37
C PHE A 423 0.17 -1.22 -6.81
N ILE A 424 -1.02 -1.43 -7.37
CA ILE A 424 -1.94 -2.49 -6.92
C ILE A 424 -1.27 -3.87 -6.99
N VAL A 425 -0.68 -4.20 -8.13
CA VAL A 425 0.00 -5.49 -8.31
C VAL A 425 1.20 -5.62 -7.36
N GLY A 426 2.04 -4.58 -7.27
CA GLY A 426 3.22 -4.59 -6.41
C GLY A 426 2.88 -4.68 -4.92
N ASN A 427 1.89 -3.89 -4.46
CA ASN A 427 1.45 -3.92 -3.06
C ASN A 427 0.80 -5.26 -2.70
N THR A 428 -0.07 -5.78 -3.58
CA THR A 428 -0.73 -7.07 -3.36
C THR A 428 0.30 -8.21 -3.32
N ALA A 429 1.23 -8.23 -4.27
CA ALA A 429 2.28 -9.25 -4.30
C ALA A 429 3.18 -9.20 -3.06
N ALA A 430 3.53 -7.98 -2.59
CA ALA A 430 4.36 -7.82 -1.40
C ALA A 430 3.64 -8.24 -0.10
N VAL A 431 2.37 -7.87 0.06
CA VAL A 431 1.58 -8.24 1.25
C VAL A 431 1.32 -9.74 1.28
N ALA A 432 0.92 -10.33 0.15
CA ALA A 432 0.62 -11.76 0.04
C ALA A 432 1.81 -12.68 0.36
N LEU A 433 3.05 -12.16 0.37
CA LEU A 433 4.24 -12.92 0.79
C LEU A 433 4.33 -13.11 2.31
N THR A 434 3.68 -12.26 3.09
CA THR A 434 3.92 -12.17 4.54
C THR A 434 2.68 -12.28 5.39
N ILE A 435 1.50 -12.03 4.82
CA ILE A 435 0.22 -12.01 5.54
C ILE A 435 -0.94 -11.99 4.55
N MET A 436 -2.15 -12.20 5.03
CA MET A 436 -3.38 -12.09 4.24
C MET A 436 -3.56 -10.66 3.69
N CYS A 437 -4.06 -10.55 2.46
CA CYS A 437 -4.38 -9.27 1.83
C CYS A 437 -5.69 -8.66 2.38
N LEU A 438 -5.69 -8.25 3.66
CA LEU A 438 -6.85 -7.61 4.30
C LEU A 438 -7.19 -6.27 3.65
N SER A 439 -8.47 -5.88 3.71
CA SER A 439 -8.96 -4.63 3.10
C SER A 439 -8.16 -3.40 3.57
N ARG A 440 -7.76 -3.33 4.85
CA ARG A 440 -6.95 -2.23 5.41
C ARG A 440 -5.55 -2.11 4.78
N TYR A 441 -4.99 -3.21 4.24
CA TYR A 441 -3.69 -3.21 3.57
C TYR A 441 -3.80 -2.90 2.09
N MET A 442 -4.96 -3.19 1.47
CA MET A 442 -5.16 -3.05 0.02
C MET A 442 -5.76 -1.71 -0.38
N ILE A 443 -6.47 -1.04 0.52
CA ILE A 443 -7.27 0.15 0.25
C ILE A 443 -6.49 1.35 -0.33
N TYR A 444 -5.17 1.40 -0.13
CA TYR A 444 -4.31 2.45 -0.71
C TYR A 444 -4.45 2.55 -2.22
N GLY A 445 -4.60 1.41 -2.91
CA GLY A 445 -4.79 1.35 -4.36
C GLY A 445 -6.11 1.91 -4.85
N PHE A 446 -7.16 1.90 -3.99
CA PHE A 446 -8.52 2.24 -4.37
C PHE A 446 -8.64 3.65 -4.94
N SER A 447 -8.23 4.65 -4.19
CA SER A 447 -8.33 6.06 -4.62
C SER A 447 -7.54 6.30 -5.90
N LEU A 448 -6.29 5.83 -5.98
CA LEU A 448 -5.45 6.00 -7.15
C LEU A 448 -6.07 5.32 -8.38
N PHE A 449 -6.65 4.12 -8.22
CA PHE A 449 -7.30 3.39 -9.31
C PHE A 449 -8.52 4.13 -9.84
N TYR A 450 -9.46 4.51 -8.99
CA TYR A 450 -10.68 5.17 -9.45
C TYR A 450 -10.45 6.59 -9.95
N LEU A 451 -9.49 7.33 -9.37
CA LEU A 451 -9.04 8.60 -9.95
C LEU A 451 -8.50 8.40 -11.38
N SER A 452 -7.65 7.39 -11.57
CA SER A 452 -7.08 7.06 -12.88
C SER A 452 -8.15 6.63 -13.88
N TYR A 453 -9.08 5.79 -13.45
CA TYR A 453 -10.19 5.29 -14.28
C TYR A 453 -11.09 6.43 -14.76
N LEU A 454 -11.46 7.34 -13.87
CA LEU A 454 -12.24 8.54 -14.20
C LEU A 454 -11.50 9.43 -15.22
N MET A 455 -10.17 9.62 -15.05
CA MET A 455 -9.40 10.43 -15.99
C MET A 455 -9.27 9.79 -17.35
N VAL A 456 -9.08 8.47 -17.42
CA VAL A 456 -9.09 7.72 -18.71
C VAL A 456 -10.46 7.86 -19.39
N ALA A 457 -11.56 7.64 -18.66
CA ALA A 457 -12.91 7.76 -19.20
C ALA A 457 -13.20 9.20 -19.69
N ALA A 458 -12.81 10.22 -18.91
CA ALA A 458 -12.98 11.62 -19.29
C ALA A 458 -12.23 11.99 -20.58
N GLU A 459 -10.99 11.54 -20.72
CA GLU A 459 -10.18 11.79 -21.92
C GLU A 459 -10.75 11.05 -23.15
N LEU A 460 -11.24 9.82 -23.00
CA LEU A 460 -11.92 9.11 -24.07
C LEU A 460 -13.19 9.84 -24.54
N LEU A 461 -14.01 10.33 -23.60
CA LEU A 461 -15.20 11.11 -23.92
C LEU A 461 -14.85 12.42 -24.65
N ARG A 462 -13.76 13.09 -24.27
CA ARG A 462 -13.27 14.29 -24.97
C ARG A 462 -12.86 13.96 -26.39
N THR A 463 -12.07 12.90 -26.58
CA THR A 463 -11.62 12.46 -27.91
C THR A 463 -12.79 12.13 -28.81
N TYR A 464 -13.78 11.36 -28.31
CA TYR A 464 -14.97 11.02 -29.05
C TYR A 464 -15.80 12.25 -29.50
N ARG A 465 -15.96 13.24 -28.62
CA ARG A 465 -16.67 14.49 -28.96
C ARG A 465 -15.95 15.30 -30.04
N CYS A 466 -14.61 15.39 -29.98
CA CYS A 466 -13.80 16.06 -31.00
C CYS A 466 -13.92 15.37 -32.35
N ASP A 467 -13.87 14.04 -32.41
CA ASP A 467 -14.03 13.27 -33.65
C ASP A 467 -15.42 13.49 -34.28
N LYS A 468 -16.47 13.51 -33.43
CA LYS A 468 -17.84 13.76 -33.90
C LYS A 468 -18.04 15.17 -34.48
N MET A 469 -17.45 16.19 -33.87
CA MET A 469 -17.51 17.57 -34.36
C MET A 469 -16.77 17.75 -35.70
N ASN A 470 -15.62 17.10 -35.83
CA ASN A 470 -14.84 17.14 -37.06
C ASN A 470 -15.57 16.45 -38.23
N ASN A 471 -16.20 15.32 -37.95
CA ASN A 471 -16.97 14.61 -38.97
C ASN A 471 -18.25 15.38 -39.40
N SER A 472 -18.92 16.07 -38.46
CA SER A 472 -20.07 16.92 -38.79
C SER A 472 -19.68 18.13 -39.63
N SER A 473 -18.55 18.75 -39.40
CA SER A 473 -18.04 19.88 -40.18
C SER A 473 -17.51 19.45 -41.58
N ALA A 474 -17.06 18.19 -41.69
CA ALA A 474 -16.65 17.62 -43.00
C ALA A 474 -17.85 17.25 -43.89
N MET A 475 -19.04 16.93 -43.30
CA MET A 475 -20.28 16.65 -44.06
C MET A 475 -21.02 17.93 -44.50
N GLN A 476 -20.69 19.10 -43.95
CA GLN A 476 -21.25 20.39 -44.31
C GLN A 476 -20.46 21.13 -45.40
N LYS A 477 -19.34 20.62 -45.82
CA LYS A 477 -18.54 21.08 -46.98
C LYS A 477 -18.75 20.16 -48.16
#